data_9c9f6f76099b1c577f3abc55bf17c910
#
_entry.id   9c9f6f76099b1c577f3abc55bf17c910
#
_cell.length_a   1.000
_cell.length_b   1.000
_cell.length_c   1.000
_cell.angle_alpha   90.00
_cell.angle_beta   90.00
_cell.angle_gamma   90.00
#
_symmetry.space_group_name_H-M   'P 1'
#
loop_
_entity.id
_entity.type
_entity.pdbx_description
1 polymer ?
#
loop_
_entity_poly.entity_id
_entity_poly.type
_entity_poly.pdbx_seq_one_letter_code
_entity_poly.pdbx_strand_id
1 'polypeptide(L)'
;MRRVAAAVKIPVSVKLPMRLTNVLAVADSLLARGARGVVLFNRFFEPDIDVERMAFVNGNPFSEPAELRNVLRSVALCSTALPQLDVAVSTGVHDGEAAVKALLCGANAVQVCSAIHEKGFGVIADINRFIDQWAERHGFESLGEFRGRMDYGNAESDVYQRVQYMKYFPHDAE
;
A
#
# COMPACT_ATOMS: atom_id res chain seq x y z
N MET A 1 -10.49 -3.23 -19.04
CA MET A 1 -9.30 -4.07 -18.87
C MET A 1 -9.07 -5.00 -20.07
N ARG A 2 -10.01 -5.90 -20.46
CA ARG A 2 -9.81 -6.86 -21.59
C ARG A 2 -9.27 -6.24 -22.88
N ARG A 3 -9.84 -5.11 -23.33
CA ARG A 3 -9.39 -4.42 -24.55
C ARG A 3 -7.96 -3.92 -24.45
N VAL A 4 -7.55 -3.42 -23.28
CA VAL A 4 -6.18 -2.95 -23.03
C VAL A 4 -5.22 -4.14 -23.04
N ALA A 5 -5.52 -5.20 -22.26
CA ALA A 5 -4.69 -6.39 -22.20
C ALA A 5 -4.51 -7.08 -23.56
N ALA A 6 -5.53 -7.05 -24.41
CA ALA A 6 -5.46 -7.61 -25.78
C ALA A 6 -4.67 -6.73 -26.76
N ALA A 7 -4.52 -5.45 -26.49
CA ALA A 7 -3.84 -4.51 -27.37
C ALA A 7 -2.33 -4.41 -27.14
N VAL A 8 -1.81 -4.96 -26.02
CA VAL A 8 -0.38 -4.86 -25.68
C VAL A 8 0.21 -6.23 -25.35
N LYS A 9 1.52 -6.36 -25.54
CA LYS A 9 2.28 -7.61 -25.23
C LYS A 9 2.96 -7.58 -23.85
N ILE A 10 2.91 -6.44 -23.19
CA ILE A 10 3.50 -6.25 -21.85
C ILE A 10 2.45 -6.46 -20.77
N PRO A 11 2.85 -6.85 -19.53
CA PRO A 11 1.92 -6.92 -18.41
C PRO A 11 1.33 -5.53 -18.09
N VAL A 12 0.06 -5.53 -17.70
CA VAL A 12 -0.68 -4.29 -17.37
C VAL A 12 -1.07 -4.33 -15.90
N SER A 13 -0.68 -3.28 -15.19
CA SER A 13 -1.12 -3.00 -13.82
C SER A 13 -2.18 -1.89 -13.82
N VAL A 14 -3.13 -1.99 -12.88
CA VAL A 14 -4.22 -1.01 -12.74
C VAL A 14 -4.11 -0.30 -11.40
N LYS A 15 -3.98 1.01 -11.42
CA LYS A 15 -3.99 1.82 -10.19
C LYS A 15 -5.44 2.10 -9.78
N LEU A 16 -5.80 1.66 -8.56
CA LEU A 16 -7.15 1.72 -8.03
C LEU A 16 -7.35 2.94 -7.12
N PRO A 17 -8.57 3.48 -7.06
CA PRO A 17 -8.93 4.49 -6.06
C PRO A 17 -9.05 3.84 -4.68
N MET A 18 -8.79 4.60 -3.62
CA MET A 18 -8.90 4.11 -2.24
C MET A 18 -10.35 3.87 -1.81
N ARG A 19 -11.30 4.59 -2.39
CA ARG A 19 -12.73 4.53 -2.02
C ARG A 19 -13.46 3.41 -2.76
N LEU A 20 -13.16 2.17 -2.37
CA LEU A 20 -13.84 0.97 -2.88
C LEU A 20 -14.50 0.23 -1.73
N THR A 21 -15.75 -0.17 -1.90
CA THR A 21 -16.47 -0.97 -0.91
C THR A 21 -15.83 -2.37 -0.74
N ASN A 22 -15.36 -2.96 -1.84
CA ASN A 22 -14.70 -4.26 -1.83
C ASN A 22 -13.53 -4.27 -2.82
N VAL A 23 -12.35 -3.97 -2.32
CA VAL A 23 -11.12 -3.93 -3.13
C VAL A 23 -10.76 -5.29 -3.70
N LEU A 24 -10.96 -6.38 -2.92
CA LEU A 24 -10.63 -7.74 -3.35
C LEU A 24 -11.47 -8.17 -4.54
N ALA A 25 -12.79 -7.94 -4.52
CA ALA A 25 -13.67 -8.26 -5.64
C ALA A 25 -13.31 -7.48 -6.92
N VAL A 26 -12.89 -6.22 -6.78
CA VAL A 26 -12.42 -5.42 -7.92
C VAL A 26 -11.11 -5.97 -8.46
N ALA A 27 -10.15 -6.31 -7.61
CA ALA A 27 -8.86 -6.85 -7.98
C ALA A 27 -9.00 -8.22 -8.69
N ASP A 28 -9.84 -9.12 -8.16
CA ASP A 28 -10.16 -10.41 -8.78
C ASP A 28 -10.81 -10.22 -10.17
N SER A 29 -11.76 -9.32 -10.27
CA SER A 29 -12.40 -8.95 -11.55
C SER A 29 -11.40 -8.40 -12.59
N LEU A 30 -10.38 -7.67 -12.15
CA LEU A 30 -9.32 -7.17 -13.03
C LEU A 30 -8.37 -8.29 -13.46
N LEU A 31 -7.97 -9.17 -12.55
CA LEU A 31 -7.19 -10.37 -12.84
C LEU A 31 -7.88 -11.24 -13.89
N ALA A 32 -9.16 -11.55 -13.70
CA ALA A 32 -9.98 -12.31 -14.65
C ALA A 32 -10.12 -11.64 -16.03
N ARG A 33 -9.81 -10.34 -16.13
CA ARG A 33 -9.81 -9.55 -17.38
C ARG A 33 -8.43 -9.26 -17.93
N GLY A 34 -7.39 -9.95 -17.41
CA GLY A 34 -6.04 -9.91 -17.94
C GLY A 34 -5.13 -8.84 -17.32
N ALA A 35 -5.49 -8.24 -16.18
CA ALA A 35 -4.53 -7.48 -15.39
C ALA A 35 -3.50 -8.43 -14.78
N ARG A 36 -2.25 -7.98 -14.65
CA ARG A 36 -1.17 -8.70 -14.00
C ARG A 36 -0.79 -8.08 -12.67
N GLY A 37 -1.27 -6.88 -12.39
CA GLY A 37 -1.03 -6.22 -11.12
C GLY A 37 -2.07 -5.15 -10.81
N VAL A 38 -2.09 -4.74 -9.55
CA VAL A 38 -2.83 -3.58 -9.06
C VAL A 38 -1.91 -2.69 -8.26
N VAL A 39 -2.19 -1.39 -8.31
CA VAL A 39 -1.53 -0.41 -7.43
C VAL A 39 -2.56 0.11 -6.43
N LEU A 40 -2.28 -0.09 -5.16
CA LEU A 40 -3.10 0.33 -4.03
C LEU A 40 -2.39 1.47 -3.27
N PHE A 41 -2.85 2.73 -3.30
CA PHE A 41 -3.98 3.25 -4.05
C PHE A 41 -3.62 4.55 -4.77
N ASN A 42 -4.50 5.04 -5.63
CA ASN A 42 -4.47 6.41 -6.08
C ASN A 42 -4.99 7.32 -4.95
N ARG A 43 -4.24 8.37 -4.64
CA ARG A 43 -4.70 9.41 -3.72
C ARG A 43 -5.47 10.45 -4.52
N PHE A 44 -6.72 10.69 -4.13
CA PHE A 44 -7.48 11.77 -4.69
C PHE A 44 -7.08 13.10 -4.05
N PHE A 45 -7.17 14.12 -4.84
CA PHE A 45 -7.14 15.48 -4.37
C PHE A 45 -8.51 15.79 -3.73
N GLU A 46 -8.52 16.07 -2.42
CA GLU A 46 -9.73 16.38 -1.69
C GLU A 46 -9.80 17.90 -1.48
N PRO A 47 -10.93 18.55 -1.79
CA PRO A 47 -11.13 19.93 -1.43
C PRO A 47 -11.25 20.08 0.08
N ASP A 48 -10.82 21.23 0.60
CA ASP A 48 -11.01 21.64 1.98
C ASP A 48 -11.87 22.93 2.03
N ILE A 49 -12.24 23.38 3.21
CA ILE A 49 -13.10 24.55 3.40
C ILE A 49 -12.38 25.58 4.25
N ASP A 50 -12.21 26.78 3.69
CA ASP A 50 -11.84 27.97 4.45
C ASP A 50 -13.09 28.48 5.18
N VAL A 51 -13.12 28.32 6.49
CA VAL A 51 -14.31 28.64 7.30
C VAL A 51 -14.57 30.16 7.39
N GLU A 52 -13.50 30.98 7.31
CA GLU A 52 -13.63 32.42 7.38
C GLU A 52 -14.16 33.01 6.07
N ARG A 53 -13.71 32.42 4.93
CA ARG A 53 -14.16 32.87 3.60
C ARG A 53 -15.40 32.13 3.11
N MET A 54 -15.80 31.06 3.81
CA MET A 54 -16.88 30.13 3.39
C MET A 54 -16.69 29.67 1.94
N ALA A 55 -15.48 29.28 1.59
CA ALA A 55 -15.08 28.92 0.23
C ALA A 55 -14.29 27.61 0.21
N PHE A 56 -14.38 26.89 -0.90
CA PHE A 56 -13.50 25.72 -1.12
C PHE A 56 -12.06 26.18 -1.35
N VAL A 57 -11.15 25.48 -0.73
CA VAL A 57 -9.70 25.62 -0.92
C VAL A 57 -9.10 24.28 -1.28
N ASN A 58 -7.91 24.33 -1.81
CA ASN A 58 -7.18 23.10 -2.14
C ASN A 58 -6.61 22.48 -0.86
N GLY A 59 -6.95 21.22 -0.60
CA GLY A 59 -6.28 20.44 0.43
C GLY A 59 -4.83 20.11 0.06
N ASN A 60 -4.10 19.46 0.96
CA ASN A 60 -2.72 19.05 0.71
C ASN A 60 -2.65 18.00 -0.43
N PRO A 61 -1.95 18.27 -1.56
CA PRO A 61 -1.82 17.29 -2.65
C PRO A 61 -0.90 16.13 -2.29
N PHE A 62 -0.04 16.27 -1.29
CA PHE A 62 0.93 15.25 -0.89
C PHE A 62 0.37 14.33 0.19
N SER A 63 0.77 13.06 0.12
CA SER A 63 0.40 12.08 1.15
C SER A 63 1.20 12.32 2.42
N GLU A 64 0.63 11.89 3.54
CA GLU A 64 1.30 11.82 4.83
C GLU A 64 1.68 10.37 5.18
N PRO A 65 2.74 10.15 5.98
CA PRO A 65 3.16 8.79 6.39
C PRO A 65 2.04 7.99 7.06
N ALA A 66 1.15 8.65 7.81
CA ALA A 66 0.02 8.02 8.49
C ALA A 66 -0.99 7.36 7.53
N GLU A 67 -1.07 7.82 6.29
CA GLU A 67 -2.00 7.27 5.29
C GLU A 67 -1.64 5.83 4.88
N LEU A 68 -0.39 5.40 5.05
CA LEU A 68 0.04 4.05 4.74
C LEU A 68 -0.81 2.98 5.45
N ARG A 69 -1.23 3.22 6.69
CA ARG A 69 -2.03 2.27 7.47
C ARG A 69 -3.33 1.88 6.76
N ASN A 70 -3.94 2.80 6.02
CA ASN A 70 -5.17 2.56 5.28
C ASN A 70 -4.95 1.63 4.07
N VAL A 71 -3.70 1.51 3.61
CA VAL A 71 -3.30 0.70 2.45
C VAL A 71 -2.93 -0.72 2.85
N LEU A 72 -2.19 -0.90 3.95
CA LEU A 72 -1.59 -2.17 4.36
C LEU A 72 -2.60 -3.32 4.46
N ARG A 73 -3.78 -3.06 5.03
CA ARG A 73 -4.85 -4.08 5.12
C ARG A 73 -5.25 -4.61 3.75
N SER A 74 -5.44 -3.72 2.79
CA SER A 74 -5.86 -4.10 1.43
C SER A 74 -4.75 -4.85 0.69
N VAL A 75 -3.50 -4.49 0.93
CA VAL A 75 -2.34 -5.21 0.40
C VAL A 75 -2.31 -6.63 0.93
N ALA A 76 -2.37 -6.80 2.26
CA ALA A 76 -2.35 -8.11 2.90
C ALA A 76 -3.49 -9.04 2.43
N LEU A 77 -4.69 -8.49 2.23
CA LEU A 77 -5.83 -9.25 1.72
C LEU A 77 -5.64 -9.66 0.25
N CYS A 78 -5.20 -8.73 -0.61
CA CYS A 78 -5.04 -9.01 -2.04
C CYS A 78 -3.86 -9.95 -2.30
N SER A 79 -2.73 -9.80 -1.62
CA SER A 79 -1.56 -10.65 -1.79
C SER A 79 -1.83 -12.10 -1.42
N THR A 80 -2.59 -12.35 -0.35
CA THR A 80 -2.97 -13.70 0.07
C THR A 80 -4.04 -14.32 -0.84
N ALA A 81 -5.10 -13.57 -1.13
CA ALA A 81 -6.25 -14.12 -1.86
C ALA A 81 -6.01 -14.24 -3.37
N LEU A 82 -5.13 -13.45 -3.94
CA LEU A 82 -4.85 -13.38 -5.38
C LEU A 82 -3.34 -13.51 -5.66
N PRO A 83 -2.71 -14.66 -5.38
CA PRO A 83 -1.26 -14.84 -5.49
C PRO A 83 -0.71 -14.70 -6.92
N GLN A 84 -1.56 -14.72 -7.94
CA GLN A 84 -1.20 -14.49 -9.35
C GLN A 84 -1.22 -13.02 -9.75
N LEU A 85 -1.65 -12.11 -8.84
CA LEU A 85 -1.77 -10.69 -9.09
C LEU A 85 -0.70 -9.94 -8.30
N ASP A 86 0.21 -9.27 -8.99
CA ASP A 86 1.18 -8.42 -8.33
C ASP A 86 0.50 -7.22 -7.65
N VAL A 87 0.91 -6.93 -6.42
CA VAL A 87 0.38 -5.81 -5.65
C VAL A 87 1.48 -4.78 -5.41
N ALA A 88 1.27 -3.56 -5.88
CA ALA A 88 2.14 -2.44 -5.56
C ALA A 88 1.45 -1.50 -4.57
N VAL A 89 2.21 -1.02 -3.58
CA VAL A 89 1.76 0.01 -2.64
C VAL A 89 2.01 1.39 -3.20
N SER A 90 1.05 2.28 -3.04
CA SER A 90 1.18 3.71 -3.31
C SER A 90 0.43 4.48 -2.22
N THR A 91 0.92 5.67 -1.89
CA THR A 91 0.42 6.53 -0.80
C THR A 91 1.03 6.19 0.57
N GLY A 92 1.58 7.19 1.23
CA GLY A 92 2.14 7.09 2.59
C GLY A 92 3.53 6.43 2.68
N VAL A 93 4.19 6.14 1.56
CA VAL A 93 5.58 5.63 1.56
C VAL A 93 6.55 6.82 1.55
N HIS A 94 7.13 7.13 2.70
CA HIS A 94 8.02 8.28 2.89
C HIS A 94 9.44 7.89 3.34
N ASP A 95 9.66 6.62 3.72
CA ASP A 95 10.92 6.10 4.22
C ASP A 95 11.03 4.57 4.05
N GLY A 96 12.16 4.03 4.48
CA GLY A 96 12.43 2.59 4.38
C GLY A 96 11.56 1.74 5.31
N GLU A 97 11.18 2.26 6.48
CA GLU A 97 10.28 1.55 7.39
C GLU A 97 8.89 1.34 6.75
N ALA A 98 8.36 2.38 6.11
CA ALA A 98 7.12 2.30 5.35
C ALA A 98 7.20 1.25 4.22
N ALA A 99 8.34 1.20 3.51
CA ALA A 99 8.56 0.21 2.46
C ALA A 99 8.64 -1.22 3.02
N VAL A 100 9.35 -1.45 4.12
CA VAL A 100 9.40 -2.76 4.80
C VAL A 100 8.01 -3.21 5.25
N LYS A 101 7.20 -2.32 5.85
CA LYS A 101 5.81 -2.63 6.22
C LYS A 101 4.99 -3.09 5.02
N ALA A 102 5.12 -2.41 3.89
CA ALA A 102 4.44 -2.80 2.65
C ALA A 102 4.87 -4.19 2.15
N LEU A 103 6.17 -4.46 2.14
CA LEU A 103 6.73 -5.77 1.73
C LEU A 103 6.29 -6.90 2.68
N LEU A 104 6.32 -6.67 3.98
CA LEU A 104 5.83 -7.63 4.99
C LEU A 104 4.35 -7.96 4.79
N CYS A 105 3.52 -7.00 4.35
CA CYS A 105 2.12 -7.24 3.99
C CYS A 105 1.95 -7.94 2.63
N GLY A 106 3.03 -8.25 1.91
CA GLY A 106 2.99 -9.00 0.65
C GLY A 106 3.08 -8.15 -0.62
N ALA A 107 3.40 -6.86 -0.52
CA ALA A 107 3.61 -6.03 -1.71
C ALA A 107 4.78 -6.54 -2.55
N ASN A 108 4.62 -6.49 -3.88
CA ASN A 108 5.67 -6.79 -4.85
C ASN A 108 6.53 -5.57 -5.17
N ALA A 109 5.94 -4.38 -5.01
CA ALA A 109 6.62 -3.11 -5.26
C ALA A 109 6.04 -1.98 -4.39
N VAL A 110 6.83 -0.92 -4.21
CA VAL A 110 6.38 0.33 -3.58
C VAL A 110 6.58 1.50 -4.53
N GLN A 111 5.63 2.41 -4.55
CA GLN A 111 5.69 3.66 -5.32
C GLN A 111 5.88 4.83 -4.37
N VAL A 112 6.84 5.68 -4.69
CA VAL A 112 7.20 6.86 -3.91
C VAL A 112 6.95 8.10 -4.76
N CYS A 113 6.19 9.05 -4.25
CA CYS A 113 5.88 10.31 -4.93
C CYS A 113 6.12 11.51 -4.00
N SER A 114 5.32 11.67 -2.95
CA SER A 114 5.40 12.81 -2.03
C SER A 114 6.77 12.96 -1.39
N ALA A 115 7.39 11.86 -0.97
CA ALA A 115 8.73 11.88 -0.41
C ALA A 115 9.81 12.31 -1.41
N ILE A 116 9.65 11.99 -2.70
CA ILE A 116 10.57 12.49 -3.75
C ILE A 116 10.41 14.00 -3.90
N HIS A 117 9.18 14.51 -3.86
CA HIS A 117 8.94 15.94 -3.93
C HIS A 117 9.55 16.69 -2.74
N GLU A 118 9.44 16.13 -1.54
CA GLU A 118 9.94 16.72 -0.30
C GLU A 118 11.45 16.61 -0.12
N LYS A 119 12.03 15.45 -0.46
CA LYS A 119 13.43 15.07 -0.12
C LYS A 119 14.32 14.89 -1.35
N GLY A 120 13.77 15.00 -2.55
CA GLY A 120 14.47 14.71 -3.80
C GLY A 120 14.63 13.21 -4.08
N PHE A 121 15.24 12.89 -5.22
CA PHE A 121 15.39 11.50 -5.70
C PHE A 121 16.31 10.65 -4.80
N GLY A 122 17.15 11.24 -3.98
CA GLY A 122 18.02 10.51 -3.04
C GLY A 122 17.27 9.62 -2.06
N VAL A 123 15.99 9.95 -1.76
CA VAL A 123 15.12 9.15 -0.90
C VAL A 123 14.96 7.70 -1.39
N ILE A 124 15.04 7.45 -2.69
CA ILE A 124 14.96 6.10 -3.26
C ILE A 124 16.16 5.25 -2.80
N ALA A 125 17.37 5.83 -2.87
CA ALA A 125 18.57 5.14 -2.40
C ALA A 125 18.54 4.92 -0.89
N ASP A 126 18.02 5.87 -0.13
CA ASP A 126 17.88 5.75 1.33
C ASP A 126 16.87 4.66 1.72
N ILE A 127 15.76 4.56 1.02
CA ILE A 127 14.76 3.48 1.20
C ILE A 127 15.40 2.12 0.92
N ASN A 128 16.08 1.96 -0.20
CA ASN A 128 16.73 0.69 -0.56
C ASN A 128 17.79 0.31 0.48
N ARG A 129 18.64 1.24 0.88
CA ARG A 129 19.64 1.01 1.93
C ARG A 129 19.01 0.59 3.25
N PHE A 130 17.89 1.18 3.63
CA PHE A 130 17.17 0.78 4.84
C PHE A 130 16.65 -0.65 4.73
N ILE A 131 16.06 -1.03 3.58
CA ILE A 131 15.56 -2.39 3.35
C ILE A 131 16.70 -3.40 3.48
N ASP A 132 17.85 -3.14 2.82
CA ASP A 132 19.03 -4.02 2.87
C ASP A 132 19.54 -4.18 4.31
N GLN A 133 19.75 -3.09 5.02
CA GLN A 133 20.20 -3.11 6.42
C GLN A 133 19.20 -3.77 7.36
N TRP A 134 17.89 -3.60 7.11
CA TRP A 134 16.85 -4.23 7.89
C TRP A 134 16.85 -5.74 7.65
N ALA A 135 16.95 -6.18 6.39
CA ALA A 135 17.02 -7.59 6.02
C ALA A 135 18.24 -8.27 6.64
N GLU A 136 19.42 -7.65 6.55
CA GLU A 136 20.66 -8.15 7.16
C GLU A 136 20.52 -8.32 8.68
N ARG A 137 20.00 -7.31 9.39
CA ARG A 137 19.77 -7.40 10.86
C ARG A 137 18.83 -8.53 11.25
N HIS A 138 17.92 -8.96 10.36
CA HIS A 138 16.96 -10.03 10.61
C HIS A 138 17.37 -11.37 10.00
N GLY A 139 18.57 -11.45 9.37
CA GLY A 139 19.12 -12.67 8.80
C GLY A 139 18.43 -13.12 7.51
N PHE A 140 17.86 -12.19 6.74
CA PHE A 140 17.25 -12.46 5.44
C PHE A 140 18.25 -12.18 4.30
N GLU A 141 18.36 -13.12 3.38
CA GLU A 141 19.23 -13.02 2.20
C GLU A 141 18.49 -12.47 0.97
N SER A 142 17.14 -12.50 0.97
CA SER A 142 16.34 -12.05 -0.15
C SER A 142 14.99 -11.46 0.28
N LEU A 143 14.41 -10.60 -0.58
CA LEU A 143 13.06 -10.07 -0.39
C LEU A 143 12.00 -11.18 -0.27
N GLY A 144 12.20 -12.30 -0.99
CA GLY A 144 11.28 -13.44 -0.98
C GLY A 144 11.13 -14.10 0.38
N GLU A 145 12.15 -14.02 1.24
CA GLU A 145 12.13 -14.64 2.56
C GLU A 145 11.26 -13.91 3.57
N PHE A 146 11.06 -12.61 3.42
CA PHE A 146 10.25 -11.84 4.37
C PHE A 146 8.98 -11.23 3.75
N ARG A 147 8.87 -11.17 2.41
CA ARG A 147 7.67 -10.67 1.77
C ARG A 147 6.46 -11.54 2.12
N GLY A 148 5.40 -10.90 2.59
CA GLY A 148 4.15 -11.57 2.96
C GLY A 148 4.14 -12.20 4.34
N ARG A 149 5.21 -12.11 5.14
CA ARG A 149 5.21 -12.67 6.50
C ARG A 149 4.14 -12.10 7.41
N MET A 150 3.64 -10.91 7.11
CA MET A 150 2.55 -10.23 7.80
C MET A 150 1.31 -10.06 6.92
N ASP A 151 1.15 -10.89 5.89
CA ASP A 151 -0.06 -10.91 5.08
C ASP A 151 -1.23 -11.58 5.84
N TYR A 152 -2.40 -11.59 5.20
CA TYR A 152 -3.61 -12.16 5.83
C TYR A 152 -3.52 -13.65 6.14
N GLY A 153 -2.72 -14.41 5.41
CA GLY A 153 -2.52 -15.84 5.60
C GLY A 153 -1.56 -16.18 6.75
N ASN A 154 -0.60 -15.31 7.03
CA ASN A 154 0.49 -15.54 7.97
C ASN A 154 0.38 -14.75 9.28
N ALA A 155 -0.31 -13.59 9.26
CA ALA A 155 -0.57 -12.82 10.47
C ALA A 155 -1.65 -13.50 11.33
N GLU A 156 -1.72 -13.13 12.62
CA GLU A 156 -2.91 -13.44 13.42
C GLU A 156 -4.14 -12.94 12.67
N SER A 157 -4.90 -13.86 12.09
CA SER A 157 -5.96 -13.60 11.10
C SER A 157 -6.99 -12.57 11.56
N ASP A 158 -7.20 -12.46 12.87
CA ASP A 158 -8.14 -11.53 13.47
C ASP A 158 -7.75 -10.05 13.30
N VAL A 159 -6.46 -9.74 13.14
CA VAL A 159 -5.98 -8.36 13.00
C VAL A 159 -6.57 -7.67 11.76
N TYR A 160 -6.69 -8.40 10.65
CA TYR A 160 -7.24 -7.85 9.41
C TYR A 160 -8.76 -8.02 9.26
N GLN A 161 -9.36 -8.99 9.94
CA GLN A 161 -10.80 -9.28 9.85
C GLN A 161 -11.64 -8.46 10.82
N ARG A 162 -11.18 -8.34 12.06
CA ARG A 162 -11.92 -7.71 13.14
C ARG A 162 -11.20 -6.45 13.62
N VAL A 163 -11.69 -5.31 13.19
CA VAL A 163 -11.38 -4.05 13.87
C VAL A 163 -12.23 -4.01 15.15
N GLN A 164 -11.82 -4.78 16.16
CA GLN A 164 -12.42 -4.70 17.49
C GLN A 164 -11.74 -3.56 18.24
N TYR A 165 -12.39 -2.44 18.33
CA TYR A 165 -11.88 -1.23 18.96
C TYR A 165 -11.33 -1.46 20.36
N MET A 166 -11.98 -2.33 21.13
CA MET A 166 -11.65 -2.56 22.55
C MET A 166 -10.32 -3.31 22.80
N LYS A 167 -9.82 -4.08 21.83
CA LYS A 167 -8.57 -4.86 21.99
C LYS A 167 -7.31 -3.99 21.91
N TYR A 168 -7.40 -2.80 21.32
CA TYR A 168 -6.25 -1.96 21.01
C TYR A 168 -6.21 -0.64 21.80
N PHE A 169 -7.18 -0.42 22.65
CA PHE A 169 -7.06 0.65 23.65
C PHE A 169 -6.25 0.08 24.81
N PRO A 170 -5.06 0.63 25.12
CA PRO A 170 -4.41 0.28 26.36
C PRO A 170 -5.42 0.61 27.48
N HIS A 171 -5.73 -0.37 28.32
CA HIS A 171 -6.32 -0.08 29.62
C HIS A 171 -5.29 0.83 30.29
N ASP A 172 -5.69 2.05 30.60
CA ASP A 172 -4.87 2.93 31.41
C ASP A 172 -4.45 2.12 32.63
N ALA A 173 -3.15 1.88 32.74
CA ALA A 173 -2.60 1.27 33.92
C ALA A 173 -2.89 2.21 35.08
N GLU A 174 -3.74 1.79 36.00
CA GLU A 174 -3.84 2.38 37.32
C GLU A 174 -2.51 2.35 38.06
#